data_527072a2036824963b0765deac3a3021
#
_entry.id   527072a2036824963b0765deac3a3021
#
_cell.length_a   1.000
_cell.length_b   1.000
_cell.length_c   1.000
_cell.angle_alpha   90.00
_cell.angle_beta   90.00
_cell.angle_gamma   90.00
#
_symmetry.space_group_name_H-M   'P 1'
#
loop_
_entity.id
_entity.type
_entity.pdbx_description
1 polymer ?
#
loop_
_entity_poly.entity_id
_entity_poly.type
_entity_poly.pdbx_seq_one_letter_code
_entity_poly.pdbx_strand_id
1 'polypeptide(L)'
;MDISTREDIVLLVDSFYEKVKRDELIGSLFTTVFNVNWGRHLPVMYDFWQNMLFYTGSYSGNPLESHRRLHQVFPLKEEHFNRWVVLFTETVDELFKGERALLAKQRALSIAAVMKIKILNTSTN
;
A
#
# COMPACT_ATOMS: atom_id res chain seq x y z
N MET A 1 -8.08 -17.76 9.50
CA MET A 1 -7.66 -18.25 8.18
C MET A 1 -6.56 -17.36 7.62
N ASP A 2 -5.49 -17.96 7.12
CA ASP A 2 -4.36 -17.20 6.58
C ASP A 2 -4.56 -16.88 5.09
N ILE A 3 -3.75 -15.98 4.56
CA ILE A 3 -3.73 -15.64 3.13
C ILE A 3 -3.10 -16.81 2.39
N SER A 4 -3.84 -17.42 1.46
CA SER A 4 -3.37 -18.63 0.78
C SER A 4 -3.54 -18.61 -0.73
N THR A 5 -4.39 -17.74 -1.29
CA THR A 5 -4.70 -17.71 -2.72
C THR A 5 -4.63 -16.30 -3.28
N ARG A 6 -4.64 -16.18 -4.62
CA ARG A 6 -4.76 -14.86 -5.27
C ARG A 6 -6.07 -14.19 -4.91
N GLU A 7 -7.15 -14.94 -4.77
CA GLU A 7 -8.44 -14.36 -4.36
C GLU A 7 -8.35 -13.71 -2.99
N ASP A 8 -7.56 -14.29 -2.09
CA ASP A 8 -7.30 -13.68 -0.78
C ASP A 8 -6.56 -12.34 -0.92
N ILE A 9 -5.58 -12.29 -1.83
CA ILE A 9 -4.85 -11.05 -2.14
C ILE A 9 -5.81 -10.00 -2.68
N VAL A 10 -6.68 -10.37 -3.62
CA VAL A 10 -7.67 -9.45 -4.20
C VAL A 10 -8.59 -8.90 -3.10
N LEU A 11 -9.08 -9.76 -2.23
CA LEU A 11 -9.94 -9.35 -1.13
C LEU A 11 -9.22 -8.36 -0.20
N LEU A 12 -7.99 -8.67 0.16
CA LEU A 12 -7.17 -7.81 1.03
C LEU A 12 -6.97 -6.42 0.40
N VAL A 13 -6.52 -6.39 -0.84
CA VAL A 13 -6.20 -5.14 -1.53
C VAL A 13 -7.46 -4.30 -1.75
N ASP A 14 -8.54 -4.93 -2.21
CA ASP A 14 -9.80 -4.22 -2.46
C ASP A 14 -10.38 -3.64 -1.16
N SER A 15 -10.38 -4.43 -0.11
CA SER A 15 -10.89 -3.99 1.20
C SER A 15 -10.07 -2.84 1.76
N PHE A 16 -8.74 -2.93 1.61
CA PHE A 16 -7.82 -1.88 2.03
C PHE A 16 -8.12 -0.57 1.30
N TYR A 17 -8.20 -0.59 -0.03
CA TYR A 17 -8.43 0.64 -0.79
C TYR A 17 -9.83 1.20 -0.60
N GLU A 18 -10.83 0.38 -0.27
CA GLU A 18 -12.13 0.91 0.13
C GLU A 18 -12.01 1.77 1.40
N LYS A 19 -11.18 1.33 2.37
CA LYS A 19 -10.89 2.13 3.56
C LYS A 19 -10.12 3.40 3.21
N VAL A 20 -9.12 3.29 2.33
CA VAL A 20 -8.31 4.44 1.89
C VAL A 20 -9.19 5.51 1.27
N LYS A 21 -10.10 5.14 0.37
CA LYS A 21 -10.99 6.09 -0.30
C LYS A 21 -11.87 6.87 0.67
N ARG A 22 -12.24 6.26 1.79
CA ARG A 22 -13.11 6.88 2.81
C ARG A 22 -12.33 7.59 3.90
N ASP A 23 -11.02 7.45 3.93
CA ASP A 23 -10.21 7.99 5.01
C ASP A 23 -10.13 9.51 4.91
N GLU A 24 -10.26 10.19 6.06
CA GLU A 24 -10.25 11.65 6.12
C GLU A 24 -8.89 12.24 5.80
N LEU A 25 -7.81 11.54 6.17
CA LEU A 25 -6.46 12.06 5.99
C LEU A 25 -5.90 11.80 4.59
N ILE A 26 -6.02 10.57 4.08
CA ILE A 26 -5.37 10.18 2.82
C ILE A 26 -6.33 9.91 1.67
N GLY A 27 -7.63 9.82 1.93
CA GLY A 27 -8.61 9.49 0.89
C GLY A 27 -8.59 10.46 -0.28
N SER A 28 -8.58 11.75 -0.01
CA SER A 28 -8.59 12.77 -1.06
C SER A 28 -7.31 12.78 -1.90
N LEU A 29 -6.18 12.30 -1.36
CA LEU A 29 -4.95 12.17 -2.15
C LEU A 29 -5.17 11.23 -3.32
N PHE A 30 -5.83 10.11 -3.09
CA PHE A 30 -6.07 9.10 -4.12
C PHE A 30 -7.22 9.46 -5.05
N THR A 31 -8.30 10.03 -4.53
CA THR A 31 -9.51 10.26 -5.31
C THR A 31 -9.54 11.61 -6.01
N THR A 32 -8.94 12.64 -5.43
CA THR A 32 -9.00 14.02 -5.94
C THR A 32 -7.65 14.52 -6.44
N VAL A 33 -6.62 14.48 -5.58
CA VAL A 33 -5.32 15.07 -5.92
C VAL A 33 -4.61 14.28 -7.02
N PHE A 34 -4.46 12.97 -6.83
CA PHE A 34 -3.75 12.12 -7.78
C PHE A 34 -4.66 11.52 -8.84
N ASN A 35 -5.98 11.53 -8.59
CA ASN A 35 -6.98 11.00 -9.51
C ASN A 35 -6.61 9.60 -10.02
N VAL A 36 -6.42 8.66 -9.10
CA VAL A 36 -5.93 7.31 -9.39
C VAL A 36 -6.89 6.57 -10.33
N ASN A 37 -6.34 5.96 -11.37
CA ASN A 37 -7.09 5.06 -12.23
C ASN A 37 -7.16 3.68 -11.57
N TRP A 38 -8.25 3.42 -10.86
CA TRP A 38 -8.41 2.20 -10.07
C TRP A 38 -8.40 0.93 -10.91
N GLY A 39 -8.98 0.99 -12.12
CA GLY A 39 -8.99 -0.16 -13.02
C GLY A 39 -7.59 -0.60 -13.43
N ARG A 40 -6.64 0.32 -13.45
CA ARG A 40 -5.23 0.03 -13.76
C ARG A 40 -4.41 -0.24 -12.50
N HIS A 41 -4.67 0.51 -11.44
CA HIS A 41 -3.88 0.46 -10.21
C HIS A 41 -4.10 -0.84 -9.42
N LEU A 42 -5.35 -1.28 -9.26
CA LEU A 42 -5.66 -2.45 -8.45
C LEU A 42 -4.97 -3.73 -8.95
N PRO A 43 -5.02 -4.07 -10.25
CA PRO A 43 -4.30 -5.26 -10.73
C PRO A 43 -2.80 -5.22 -10.46
N VAL A 44 -2.17 -4.04 -10.56
CA VAL A 44 -0.75 -3.87 -10.25
C VAL A 44 -0.50 -4.17 -8.78
N MET A 45 -1.39 -3.72 -7.89
CA MET A 45 -1.27 -3.99 -6.47
C MET A 45 -1.52 -5.46 -6.12
N TYR A 46 -2.44 -6.14 -6.83
CA TYR A 46 -2.61 -7.58 -6.65
C TYR A 46 -1.31 -8.32 -6.97
N ASP A 47 -0.68 -7.98 -8.08
CA ASP A 47 0.59 -8.59 -8.49
C ASP A 47 1.70 -8.28 -7.50
N PHE A 48 1.77 -7.04 -7.02
CA PHE A 48 2.76 -6.63 -6.04
C PHE A 48 2.66 -7.45 -4.76
N TRP A 49 1.47 -7.55 -4.17
CA TRP A 49 1.28 -8.28 -2.92
C TRP A 49 1.40 -9.78 -3.11
N GLN A 50 0.93 -10.33 -4.24
CA GLN A 50 1.11 -11.74 -4.54
C GLN A 50 2.60 -12.09 -4.64
N ASN A 51 3.37 -11.27 -5.35
CA ASN A 51 4.82 -11.47 -5.43
C ASN A 51 5.49 -11.36 -4.07
N MET A 52 5.08 -10.38 -3.27
CA MET A 52 5.66 -10.12 -1.95
C MET A 52 5.41 -11.29 -0.99
N LEU A 53 4.22 -11.90 -1.02
CA LEU A 53 3.82 -12.92 -0.07
C LEU A 53 4.04 -14.35 -0.56
N PHE A 54 4.03 -14.58 -1.87
CA PHE A 54 4.17 -15.91 -2.48
C PHE A 54 5.43 -16.07 -3.34
N TYR A 55 6.21 -15.00 -3.53
CA TYR A 55 7.45 -15.01 -4.31
C TYR A 55 7.22 -15.45 -5.78
N THR A 56 6.15 -14.97 -6.40
CA THR A 56 5.74 -15.39 -7.74
C THR A 56 6.52 -14.74 -8.88
N GLY A 57 7.20 -13.60 -8.61
CA GLY A 57 7.86 -12.84 -9.66
C GLY A 57 6.91 -12.08 -10.58
N SER A 58 5.64 -11.97 -10.22
CA SER A 58 4.61 -11.33 -11.06
C SER A 58 4.69 -9.81 -11.11
N TYR A 59 5.42 -9.18 -10.19
CA TYR A 59 5.54 -7.74 -10.13
C TYR A 59 6.95 -7.29 -10.52
N SER A 60 7.04 -6.34 -11.45
CA SER A 60 8.31 -5.80 -11.93
C SER A 60 8.43 -4.28 -11.77
N GLY A 61 7.45 -3.63 -11.16
CA GLY A 61 7.44 -2.18 -10.98
C GLY A 61 8.35 -1.69 -9.86
N ASN A 62 8.37 -0.38 -9.67
CA ASN A 62 9.18 0.28 -8.64
C ASN A 62 8.29 1.20 -7.80
N PRO A 63 7.79 0.72 -6.64
CA PRO A 63 6.90 1.53 -5.81
C PRO A 63 7.56 2.80 -5.25
N LEU A 64 8.86 2.76 -4.97
CA LEU A 64 9.57 3.93 -4.47
C LEU A 64 9.54 5.06 -5.50
N GLU A 65 9.83 4.75 -6.75
CA GLU A 65 9.83 5.75 -7.83
C GLU A 65 8.45 6.33 -8.05
N SER A 66 7.42 5.50 -8.05
CA SER A 66 6.04 5.96 -8.20
C SER A 66 5.65 6.94 -7.10
N HIS A 67 6.01 6.64 -5.85
CA HIS A 67 5.70 7.51 -4.71
C HIS A 67 6.53 8.80 -4.73
N ARG A 68 7.76 8.76 -5.25
CA ARG A 68 8.53 9.99 -5.43
C ARG A 68 7.86 10.95 -6.40
N ARG A 69 7.29 10.45 -7.50
CA ARG A 69 6.56 11.27 -8.46
C ARG A 69 5.35 11.91 -7.82
N LEU A 70 4.60 11.16 -7.01
CA LEU A 70 3.45 11.70 -6.29
C LEU A 70 3.87 12.79 -5.32
N HIS A 71 4.99 12.61 -4.63
CA HIS A 71 5.51 13.59 -3.68
C HIS A 71 5.86 14.92 -4.37
N GLN A 72 6.32 14.87 -5.61
CA GLN A 72 6.62 16.08 -6.39
C GLN A 72 5.36 16.87 -6.72
N VAL A 73 4.22 16.18 -6.92
CA VAL A 73 2.94 16.83 -7.23
C VAL A 73 2.28 17.36 -5.96
N PHE A 74 2.33 16.59 -4.88
CA PHE A 74 1.74 16.95 -3.60
C PHE A 74 2.65 16.43 -2.50
N PRO A 75 3.29 17.32 -1.70
CA PRO A 75 4.23 16.86 -0.67
C PRO A 75 3.60 15.89 0.31
N LEU A 76 4.13 14.68 0.34
CA LEU A 76 3.71 13.65 1.28
C LEU A 76 4.38 13.90 2.63
N LYS A 77 3.66 13.65 3.70
CA LYS A 77 4.12 13.85 5.07
C LYS A 77 4.21 12.52 5.80
N GLU A 78 4.95 12.49 6.90
CA GLU A 78 5.06 11.28 7.72
C GLU A 78 3.70 10.74 8.13
N GLU A 79 2.76 11.62 8.47
CA GLU A 79 1.41 11.22 8.87
C GLU A 79 0.65 10.45 7.78
N HIS A 80 0.93 10.74 6.49
CA HIS A 80 0.31 10.03 5.38
C HIS A 80 0.77 8.58 5.34
N PHE A 81 2.06 8.34 5.50
CA PHE A 81 2.62 6.98 5.52
C PHE A 81 2.15 6.20 6.75
N ASN A 82 2.12 6.86 7.90
CA ASN A 82 1.65 6.23 9.14
C ASN A 82 0.18 5.83 9.04
N ARG A 83 -0.65 6.68 8.46
CA ARG A 83 -2.07 6.38 8.28
C ARG A 83 -2.28 5.21 7.31
N TRP A 84 -1.49 5.17 6.24
CA TRP A 84 -1.51 4.06 5.29
C TRP A 84 -1.24 2.72 6.00
N VAL A 85 -0.22 2.68 6.84
CA VAL A 85 0.12 1.46 7.61
C VAL A 85 -1.01 1.07 8.55
N VAL A 86 -1.59 2.03 9.27
CA VAL A 86 -2.70 1.75 10.18
C VAL A 86 -3.87 1.12 9.44
N LEU A 87 -4.28 1.70 8.31
CA LEU A 87 -5.39 1.19 7.52
C LEU A 87 -5.10 -0.20 6.97
N PHE A 88 -3.87 -0.42 6.52
CA PHE A 88 -3.48 -1.72 5.99
C PHE A 88 -3.48 -2.81 7.06
N THR A 89 -2.88 -2.53 8.22
CA THR A 89 -2.83 -3.51 9.32
C THR A 89 -4.21 -3.82 9.87
N GLU A 90 -5.07 -2.81 9.98
CA GLU A 90 -6.47 -3.04 10.37
C GLU A 90 -7.17 -3.98 9.39
N THR A 91 -6.96 -3.78 8.10
CA THR A 91 -7.60 -4.61 7.07
C THR A 91 -7.11 -6.06 7.16
N VAL A 92 -5.80 -6.24 7.32
CA VAL A 92 -5.25 -7.60 7.49
C VAL A 92 -5.87 -8.28 8.71
N ASP A 93 -5.91 -7.59 9.84
CA ASP A 93 -6.40 -8.16 11.09
C ASP A 93 -7.89 -8.50 11.03
N GLU A 94 -8.68 -7.73 10.27
CA GLU A 94 -10.11 -8.02 10.10
C GLU A 94 -10.36 -9.25 9.25
N LEU A 95 -9.51 -9.53 8.26
CA LEU A 95 -9.76 -10.54 7.24
C LEU A 95 -8.98 -11.83 7.45
N PHE A 96 -7.77 -11.74 7.99
CA PHE A 96 -6.84 -12.88 8.01
C PHE A 96 -6.08 -12.98 9.32
N LYS A 97 -5.60 -14.20 9.58
CA LYS A 97 -4.74 -14.50 10.72
C LYS A 97 -3.82 -15.66 10.35
N GLY A 98 -2.51 -15.50 10.59
CA GLY A 98 -1.53 -16.53 10.31
C GLY A 98 -0.19 -15.96 9.91
N GLU A 99 0.69 -16.83 9.40
CA GLU A 99 2.06 -16.44 9.06
C GLU A 99 2.12 -15.43 7.92
N ARG A 100 1.33 -15.62 6.87
CA ARG A 100 1.31 -14.68 5.74
C ARG A 100 0.62 -13.39 6.10
N ALA A 101 -0.42 -13.44 6.93
CA ALA A 101 -1.04 -12.22 7.45
C ALA A 101 -0.03 -11.40 8.24
N LEU A 102 0.75 -12.04 9.11
CA LEU A 102 1.80 -11.36 9.86
C LEU A 102 2.88 -10.81 8.92
N LEU A 103 3.29 -11.59 7.92
CA LEU A 103 4.28 -11.16 6.93
C LEU A 103 3.78 -9.93 6.16
N ALA A 104 2.50 -9.90 5.76
CA ALA A 104 1.92 -8.76 5.07
C ALA A 104 2.03 -7.48 5.91
N LYS A 105 1.71 -7.56 7.20
CA LYS A 105 1.81 -6.41 8.10
C LYS A 105 3.26 -5.95 8.25
N GLN A 106 4.19 -6.88 8.40
CA GLN A 106 5.61 -6.57 8.53
C GLN A 106 6.16 -5.92 7.25
N ARG A 107 5.75 -6.41 6.08
CA ARG A 107 6.19 -5.85 4.80
C ARG A 107 5.62 -4.44 4.60
N ALA A 108 4.36 -4.21 4.94
CA ALA A 108 3.76 -2.88 4.84
C ALA A 108 4.51 -1.88 5.73
N LEU A 109 4.82 -2.26 6.95
CA LEU A 109 5.57 -1.42 7.88
C LEU A 109 6.96 -1.09 7.34
N SER A 110 7.67 -2.09 6.80
CA SER A 110 9.01 -1.91 6.23
C SER A 110 8.97 -1.01 4.99
N ILE A 111 8.00 -1.20 4.11
CA ILE A 111 7.83 -0.37 2.91
C ILE A 111 7.61 1.08 3.30
N ALA A 112 6.71 1.34 4.25
CA ALA A 112 6.43 2.70 4.72
C ALA A 112 7.66 3.33 5.36
N ALA A 113 8.41 2.58 6.15
CA ALA A 113 9.63 3.08 6.81
C ALA A 113 10.69 3.48 5.77
N VAL A 114 10.92 2.64 4.77
CA VAL A 114 11.89 2.92 3.71
C VAL A 114 11.47 4.14 2.91
N MET A 115 10.19 4.22 2.55
CA MET A 115 9.67 5.36 1.78
C MET A 115 9.75 6.66 2.56
N LYS A 116 9.45 6.65 3.87
CA LYS A 116 9.60 7.84 4.71
C LYS A 116 11.03 8.35 4.68
N ILE A 117 12.01 7.48 4.88
CA ILE A 117 13.42 7.85 4.89
C ILE A 117 13.84 8.42 3.53
N LYS A 118 13.54 7.72 2.45
CA LYS A 118 14.04 8.09 1.12
C LYS A 118 13.30 9.26 0.49
N ILE A 119 12.01 9.38 0.73
CA ILE A 119 11.19 10.44 0.13
C ILE A 119 11.26 11.72 0.96
N LEU A 120 11.04 11.62 2.28
CA LEU A 120 10.99 12.80 3.14
C LEU A 120 12.37 13.43 3.31
N ASN A 121 13.43 12.63 3.45
CA ASN A 121 14.79 13.17 3.57
C ASN A 121 15.23 13.89 2.29
N THR A 122 14.80 13.41 1.14
CA THR A 122 15.12 14.05 -0.14
C THR A 122 14.46 15.42 -0.26
N SER A 123 13.28 15.61 0.34
CA SER A 123 12.54 16.87 0.25
C SER A 123 13.06 17.96 1.18
N THR A 124 13.95 17.63 2.12
CA THR A 124 14.49 18.62 3.08
C THR A 124 15.77 19.30 2.60
N ASN A 125 16.28 18.89 1.47
CA ASN A 125 17.53 19.44 0.92
C ASN A 125 17.32 20.67 0.03
#